data_d292a1f00d45389d25f6b6820cc87422
#
_entry.id   d292a1f00d45389d25f6b6820cc87422
#
_cell.length_a   1.000
_cell.length_b   1.000
_cell.length_c   1.000
_cell.angle_alpha   90.00
_cell.angle_beta   90.00
_cell.angle_gamma   90.00
#
_symmetry.space_group_name_H-M   'P 1'
#
loop_
_entity.id
_entity.type
_entity.pdbx_description
1 polymer ?
#
loop_
_entity_poly.entity_id
_entity_poly.type
_entity_poly.pdbx_seq_one_letter_code
_entity_poly.pdbx_strand_id
1 'polypeptide(L)'
;EEMTGQLQNMFQSLNSEKSKSRKVTVRAARRMLLDEEAAKLVDEDEIKAQAIENIEQNGIVFLDEIDKIAKRGDSSGPDVSREGVQRDLLPLVEGCTVSTKYGLIKTDHILFIASGAFHFAKPSDLIPELQGRLPNRVELKSLEVEDFVKILTEPNASLTLQYKALLATEGVDIDFSEDGIRRVAECAFAINEKSENIGARRLQTVME
;
A
#
# COMPACT_ATOMS: atom_id res chain seq x y z
N GLU A 1 31.48 -23.79 -28.34
CA GLU A 1 32.06 -23.34 -27.05
C GLU A 1 32.96 -22.12 -27.21
N GLU A 2 33.74 -21.97 -28.30
CA GLU A 2 34.58 -20.79 -28.53
C GLU A 2 33.81 -19.47 -28.76
N MET A 3 32.64 -19.50 -29.36
CA MET A 3 31.84 -18.31 -29.66
C MET A 3 31.18 -17.71 -28.40
N THR A 4 30.86 -18.54 -27.42
CA THR A 4 30.28 -18.09 -26.13
C THR A 4 31.31 -17.36 -25.27
N GLY A 5 32.58 -17.82 -25.31
CA GLY A 5 33.69 -17.15 -24.62
C GLY A 5 34.06 -15.80 -25.22
N GLN A 6 33.99 -15.66 -26.55
CA GLN A 6 34.24 -14.39 -27.23
C GLN A 6 33.15 -13.36 -26.97
N LEU A 7 31.88 -13.76 -26.90
CA LEU A 7 30.75 -12.89 -26.54
C LEU A 7 30.86 -12.45 -25.06
N GLN A 8 31.25 -13.32 -24.16
CA GLN A 8 31.42 -12.98 -22.74
C GLN A 8 32.56 -11.98 -22.52
N ASN A 9 33.69 -12.16 -23.22
CA ASN A 9 34.82 -11.20 -23.20
C ASN A 9 34.46 -9.85 -23.85
N MET A 10 33.62 -9.86 -24.90
CA MET A 10 33.15 -8.64 -25.55
C MET A 10 32.15 -7.87 -24.66
N PHE A 11 31.29 -8.55 -23.91
CA PHE A 11 30.42 -7.92 -22.90
C PHE A 11 31.20 -7.41 -21.70
N GLN A 12 32.25 -8.09 -21.25
CA GLN A 12 33.13 -7.59 -20.20
C GLN A 12 33.94 -6.37 -20.62
N SER A 13 34.36 -6.28 -21.88
CA SER A 13 35.07 -5.10 -22.41
C SER A 13 34.15 -3.89 -22.65
N LEU A 14 32.86 -4.12 -22.93
CA LEU A 14 31.87 -3.06 -23.06
C LEU A 14 31.42 -2.50 -21.68
N ASN A 15 31.57 -3.28 -20.63
CA ASN A 15 31.22 -2.88 -19.25
C ASN A 15 32.42 -2.32 -18.47
N SER A 16 33.56 -2.07 -19.12
CA SER A 16 34.59 -1.23 -18.55
C SER A 16 34.07 0.21 -18.50
N GLU A 17 33.35 0.53 -17.42
CA GLU A 17 32.97 1.88 -17.06
C GLU A 17 34.19 2.79 -17.21
N LYS A 18 34.11 3.71 -18.16
CA LYS A 18 35.05 4.82 -18.24
C LYS A 18 34.99 5.54 -16.90
N SER A 19 35.93 5.26 -16.00
CA SER A 19 36.04 5.96 -14.74
C SER A 19 36.25 7.44 -15.05
N LYS A 20 35.17 8.22 -14.93
CA LYS A 20 35.24 9.67 -15.07
C LYS A 20 35.83 10.22 -13.77
N SER A 21 37.09 10.64 -13.81
CA SER A 21 37.70 11.39 -12.72
C SER A 21 36.84 12.64 -12.44
N ARG A 22 36.25 12.70 -11.28
CA ARG A 22 35.42 13.82 -10.81
C ARG A 22 36.11 14.49 -9.63
N LYS A 23 36.41 15.77 -9.74
CA LYS A 23 36.92 16.56 -8.61
C LYS A 23 35.76 16.86 -7.66
N VAL A 24 35.87 16.42 -6.43
CA VAL A 24 34.89 16.64 -5.34
C VAL A 24 35.60 17.16 -4.11
N THR A 25 34.88 17.81 -3.21
CA THR A 25 35.44 18.21 -1.90
C THR A 25 35.76 16.98 -1.05
N VAL A 26 36.73 17.08 -0.15
CA VAL A 26 37.12 15.99 0.79
C VAL A 26 35.91 15.48 1.58
N ARG A 27 35.03 16.37 2.00
CA ARG A 27 33.80 16.01 2.73
C ARG A 27 32.86 15.17 1.88
N ALA A 28 32.66 15.55 0.62
CA ALA A 28 31.84 14.82 -0.32
C ALA A 28 32.45 13.45 -0.68
N ALA A 29 33.79 13.41 -0.93
CA ALA A 29 34.50 12.18 -1.19
C ALA A 29 34.38 11.19 -0.04
N ARG A 30 34.55 11.64 1.20
CA ARG A 30 34.41 10.79 2.40
C ARG A 30 33.00 10.17 2.50
N ARG A 31 31.95 10.95 2.20
CA ARG A 31 30.58 10.43 2.21
C ARG A 31 30.40 9.37 1.13
N MET A 32 30.84 9.66 -0.10
CA MET A 32 30.74 8.71 -1.22
C MET A 32 31.48 7.40 -0.95
N LEU A 33 32.69 7.48 -0.38
CA LEU A 33 33.46 6.28 0.00
C LEU A 33 32.79 5.50 1.13
N LEU A 34 32.20 6.18 2.12
CA LEU A 34 31.44 5.49 3.18
C LEU A 34 30.22 4.76 2.62
N ASP A 35 29.49 5.40 1.71
CA ASP A 35 28.32 4.80 1.09
C ASP A 35 28.74 3.60 0.20
N GLU A 36 29.87 3.71 -0.52
CA GLU A 36 30.42 2.61 -1.33
C GLU A 36 30.90 1.44 -0.48
N GLU A 37 31.65 1.68 0.61
CA GLU A 37 32.12 0.63 1.51
C GLU A 37 30.95 -0.01 2.29
N ALA A 38 29.95 0.78 2.70
CA ALA A 38 28.75 0.25 3.33
C ALA A 38 27.97 -0.68 2.39
N ALA A 39 27.86 -0.31 1.10
CA ALA A 39 27.21 -1.15 0.11
C ALA A 39 27.92 -2.51 -0.09
N LYS A 40 29.24 -2.56 0.04
CA LYS A 40 30.02 -3.83 -0.05
C LYS A 40 29.80 -4.77 1.14
N LEU A 41 29.31 -4.24 2.28
CA LEU A 41 29.01 -5.03 3.48
C LEU A 41 27.61 -5.66 3.44
N VAL A 42 26.82 -5.30 2.46
CA VAL A 42 25.45 -5.77 2.29
C VAL A 42 25.43 -6.93 1.29
N ASP A 43 25.02 -8.10 1.73
CA ASP A 43 24.77 -9.24 0.84
C ASP A 43 23.32 -9.13 0.29
N GLU A 44 23.20 -8.70 -0.95
CA GLU A 44 21.90 -8.54 -1.61
C GLU A 44 21.15 -9.87 -1.76
N ASP A 45 21.86 -10.98 -1.92
CA ASP A 45 21.22 -12.28 -2.10
C ASP A 45 20.69 -12.83 -0.77
N GLU A 46 21.39 -12.57 0.33
CA GLU A 46 20.89 -12.85 1.67
C GLU A 46 19.65 -12.00 2.01
N ILE A 47 19.68 -10.70 1.68
CA ILE A 47 18.50 -9.81 1.87
C ILE A 47 17.30 -10.31 1.07
N LYS A 48 17.50 -10.71 -0.19
CA LYS A 48 16.41 -11.25 -1.02
C LYS A 48 15.85 -12.54 -0.43
N ALA A 49 16.73 -13.44 0.02
CA ALA A 49 16.31 -14.70 0.64
C ALA A 49 15.48 -14.45 1.91
N GLN A 50 15.96 -13.59 2.81
CA GLN A 50 15.24 -13.20 4.02
C GLN A 50 13.91 -12.49 3.71
N ALA A 51 13.88 -11.63 2.69
CA ALA A 51 12.65 -10.96 2.27
C ALA A 51 11.61 -11.95 1.75
N ILE A 52 12.00 -12.92 0.95
CA ILE A 52 11.11 -13.98 0.45
C ILE A 52 10.57 -14.80 1.64
N GLU A 53 11.42 -15.24 2.54
CA GLU A 53 11.02 -15.99 3.74
C GLU A 53 10.04 -15.19 4.60
N ASN A 54 10.31 -13.90 4.83
CA ASN A 54 9.42 -13.02 5.59
C ASN A 54 8.06 -12.83 4.91
N ILE A 55 8.03 -12.69 3.59
CA ILE A 55 6.77 -12.60 2.83
C ILE A 55 5.98 -13.90 2.96
N GLU A 56 6.63 -15.04 2.78
CA GLU A 56 5.98 -16.34 2.83
C GLU A 56 5.41 -16.65 4.23
N GLN A 57 6.10 -16.27 5.31
CA GLN A 57 5.74 -16.64 6.68
C GLN A 57 4.94 -15.55 7.41
N ASN A 58 5.14 -14.28 7.07
CA ASN A 58 4.59 -13.13 7.80
C ASN A 58 3.87 -12.13 6.89
N GLY A 59 3.70 -12.45 5.61
CA GLY A 59 3.10 -11.54 4.64
C GLY A 59 1.63 -11.27 4.91
N ILE A 60 1.21 -10.03 4.66
CA ILE A 60 -0.20 -9.60 4.69
C ILE A 60 -0.52 -8.95 3.34
N VAL A 61 -1.61 -9.38 2.72
CA VAL A 61 -2.11 -8.83 1.46
C VAL A 61 -3.48 -8.23 1.69
N PHE A 62 -3.64 -6.96 1.31
CA PHE A 62 -4.94 -6.29 1.32
C PHE A 62 -5.53 -6.30 -0.09
N LEU A 63 -6.77 -6.78 -0.20
CA LEU A 63 -7.60 -6.74 -1.40
C LEU A 63 -8.69 -5.70 -1.19
N ASP A 64 -8.46 -4.49 -1.65
CA ASP A 64 -9.44 -3.41 -1.48
C ASP A 64 -10.51 -3.44 -2.60
N GLU A 65 -11.67 -2.87 -2.29
CA GLU A 65 -12.82 -2.76 -3.20
C GLU A 65 -13.31 -4.10 -3.78
N ILE A 66 -13.27 -5.19 -2.99
CA ILE A 66 -13.70 -6.53 -3.46
C ILE A 66 -15.19 -6.56 -3.87
N ASP A 67 -16.01 -5.63 -3.38
CA ASP A 67 -17.40 -5.46 -3.80
C ASP A 67 -17.54 -5.09 -5.29
N LYS A 68 -16.51 -4.56 -5.94
CA LYS A 68 -16.54 -4.22 -7.37
C LYS A 68 -16.54 -5.45 -8.28
N ILE A 69 -16.01 -6.56 -7.78
CA ILE A 69 -15.99 -7.84 -8.51
C ILE A 69 -17.14 -8.78 -8.08
N ALA A 70 -17.95 -8.41 -7.08
CA ALA A 70 -19.15 -9.14 -6.72
C ALA A 70 -20.23 -9.03 -7.81
N LYS A 71 -21.12 -10.03 -7.91
CA LYS A 71 -22.26 -9.99 -8.83
C LYS A 71 -23.16 -8.82 -8.45
N ARG A 72 -23.59 -8.03 -9.44
CA ARG A 72 -24.68 -7.08 -9.25
C ARG A 72 -25.96 -7.75 -9.79
N GLY A 73 -27.00 -7.81 -8.96
CA GLY A 73 -28.25 -8.46 -9.34
C GLY A 73 -28.78 -7.97 -10.69
N ASP A 74 -29.40 -8.86 -11.45
CA ASP A 74 -30.23 -8.71 -12.65
C ASP A 74 -29.77 -7.81 -13.83
N SER A 75 -28.54 -7.37 -13.90
CA SER A 75 -28.07 -6.70 -15.11
C SER A 75 -27.41 -7.71 -16.06
N SER A 76 -28.07 -7.99 -17.19
CA SER A 76 -27.53 -8.73 -18.33
C SER A 76 -26.37 -7.95 -18.97
N GLY A 77 -25.21 -7.96 -18.33
CA GLY A 77 -23.97 -7.29 -18.74
C GLY A 77 -22.75 -8.11 -18.30
N PRO A 78 -21.54 -7.63 -18.37
CA PRO A 78 -20.29 -8.41 -18.31
C PRO A 78 -19.99 -9.06 -16.94
N ASP A 79 -20.96 -9.78 -16.36
CA ASP A 79 -20.81 -10.54 -15.11
C ASP A 79 -19.76 -11.67 -15.24
N VAL A 80 -19.62 -12.23 -16.45
CA VAL A 80 -18.59 -13.24 -16.74
C VAL A 80 -17.18 -12.71 -16.45
N SER A 81 -16.92 -11.44 -16.74
CA SER A 81 -15.62 -10.81 -16.47
C SER A 81 -15.34 -10.68 -14.97
N ARG A 82 -16.34 -10.33 -14.15
CA ARG A 82 -16.18 -10.18 -12.69
C ARG A 82 -16.00 -11.51 -12.00
N GLU A 83 -16.76 -12.52 -12.39
CA GLU A 83 -16.58 -13.88 -11.88
C GLU A 83 -15.21 -14.44 -12.29
N GLY A 84 -14.73 -14.14 -13.50
CA GLY A 84 -13.37 -14.48 -13.95
C GLY A 84 -12.30 -13.92 -12.99
N VAL A 85 -12.38 -12.64 -12.64
CA VAL A 85 -11.43 -12.04 -11.68
C VAL A 85 -11.48 -12.72 -10.31
N GLN A 86 -12.67 -13.06 -9.81
CA GLN A 86 -12.79 -13.80 -8.55
C GLN A 86 -12.13 -15.18 -8.64
N ARG A 87 -12.29 -15.88 -9.76
CA ARG A 87 -11.65 -17.19 -10.00
C ARG A 87 -10.13 -17.09 -10.14
N ASP A 88 -9.62 -15.98 -10.69
CA ASP A 88 -8.19 -15.70 -10.80
C ASP A 88 -7.54 -15.41 -9.43
N LEU A 89 -8.31 -14.89 -8.46
CA LEU A 89 -7.85 -14.65 -7.09
C LEU A 89 -7.80 -15.96 -6.26
N LEU A 90 -8.61 -16.98 -6.59
CA LEU A 90 -8.68 -18.19 -5.80
C LEU A 90 -7.33 -18.90 -5.60
N PRO A 91 -6.51 -19.13 -6.63
CA PRO A 91 -5.22 -19.78 -6.43
C PRO A 91 -4.32 -19.04 -5.44
N LEU A 92 -4.36 -17.69 -5.45
CA LEU A 92 -3.56 -16.88 -4.55
C LEU A 92 -3.99 -17.06 -3.09
N VAL A 93 -5.32 -17.10 -2.84
CA VAL A 93 -5.88 -17.24 -1.48
C VAL A 93 -5.83 -18.70 -1.01
N GLU A 94 -5.84 -19.64 -1.92
CA GLU A 94 -5.77 -21.09 -1.63
C GLU A 94 -4.35 -21.59 -1.39
N GLY A 95 -3.35 -20.85 -1.83
CA GLY A 95 -1.95 -21.22 -1.80
C GLY A 95 -1.45 -21.61 -3.19
N CYS A 96 -0.53 -20.84 -3.72
CA CYS A 96 0.15 -21.14 -4.98
C CYS A 96 1.58 -20.58 -4.95
N THR A 97 2.35 -20.91 -5.97
CA THR A 97 3.68 -20.33 -6.18
C THR A 97 3.61 -19.23 -7.22
N VAL A 98 3.96 -18.02 -6.82
CA VAL A 98 3.98 -16.83 -7.68
C VAL A 98 5.41 -16.53 -8.09
N SER A 99 5.63 -16.32 -9.39
CA SER A 99 6.93 -15.88 -9.91
C SER A 99 7.04 -14.35 -9.81
N THR A 100 8.10 -13.87 -9.16
CA THR A 100 8.40 -12.46 -9.05
C THR A 100 9.79 -12.16 -9.60
N LYS A 101 10.13 -10.88 -9.76
CA LYS A 101 11.48 -10.44 -10.16
C LYS A 101 12.57 -10.79 -9.13
N TYR A 102 12.18 -11.17 -7.91
CA TYR A 102 13.11 -11.53 -6.84
C TYR A 102 13.18 -13.04 -6.57
N GLY A 103 12.30 -13.82 -7.19
CA GLY A 103 12.23 -15.26 -7.03
C GLY A 103 10.78 -15.77 -6.94
N LEU A 104 10.65 -17.04 -6.63
CA LEU A 104 9.36 -17.71 -6.42
C LEU A 104 8.90 -17.46 -4.98
N ILE A 105 7.62 -17.15 -4.79
CA ILE A 105 6.99 -16.91 -3.49
C ILE A 105 5.79 -17.83 -3.36
N LYS A 106 5.68 -18.55 -2.25
CA LYS A 106 4.52 -19.36 -1.88
C LYS A 106 3.55 -18.54 -1.06
N THR A 107 2.25 -18.62 -1.40
CA THR A 107 1.21 -17.82 -0.73
C THR A 107 0.48 -18.55 0.38
N ASP A 108 0.87 -19.77 0.71
CA ASP A 108 0.18 -20.68 1.63
C ASP A 108 -0.04 -20.10 3.05
N HIS A 109 0.92 -19.31 3.55
CA HIS A 109 0.87 -18.73 4.89
C HIS A 109 0.65 -17.21 4.88
N ILE A 110 0.38 -16.61 3.73
CA ILE A 110 0.07 -15.19 3.62
C ILE A 110 -1.34 -14.93 4.14
N LEU A 111 -1.50 -13.93 5.01
CA LEU A 111 -2.81 -13.46 5.46
C LEU A 111 -3.44 -12.56 4.40
N PHE A 112 -4.62 -12.94 3.91
CA PHE A 112 -5.41 -12.11 3.01
C PHE A 112 -6.51 -11.39 3.78
N ILE A 113 -6.58 -10.07 3.63
CA ILE A 113 -7.62 -9.21 4.20
C ILE A 113 -8.33 -8.51 3.05
N ALA A 114 -9.61 -8.83 2.86
CA ALA A 114 -10.42 -8.20 1.83
C ALA A 114 -11.32 -7.12 2.43
N SER A 115 -11.41 -5.96 1.78
CA SER A 115 -12.28 -4.86 2.16
C SER A 115 -13.19 -4.44 1.02
N GLY A 116 -14.36 -3.91 1.33
CA GLY A 116 -15.31 -3.40 0.36
C GLY A 116 -16.48 -2.69 1.04
N ALA A 117 -17.03 -1.70 0.35
CA ALA A 117 -18.15 -0.91 0.87
C ALA A 117 -19.49 -1.65 0.80
N PHE A 118 -19.66 -2.58 -0.13
CA PHE A 118 -20.85 -3.41 -0.34
C PHE A 118 -22.19 -2.63 -0.40
N HIS A 119 -22.18 -1.40 -0.96
CA HIS A 119 -23.38 -0.57 -1.08
C HIS A 119 -24.40 -1.17 -2.05
N PHE A 120 -23.94 -1.80 -3.14
CA PHE A 120 -24.77 -2.35 -4.23
C PHE A 120 -24.67 -3.87 -4.36
N ALA A 121 -23.82 -4.51 -3.62
CA ALA A 121 -23.61 -5.94 -3.56
C ALA A 121 -23.52 -6.36 -2.09
N LYS A 122 -23.63 -7.66 -1.83
CA LYS A 122 -23.45 -8.25 -0.51
C LYS A 122 -22.22 -9.16 -0.53
N PRO A 123 -21.57 -9.44 0.60
CA PRO A 123 -20.53 -10.45 0.66
C PRO A 123 -20.98 -11.84 0.15
N SER A 124 -22.29 -12.13 0.23
CA SER A 124 -22.91 -13.34 -0.33
C SER A 124 -22.98 -13.37 -1.85
N ASP A 125 -22.71 -12.27 -2.54
CA ASP A 125 -22.71 -12.18 -3.99
C ASP A 125 -21.34 -12.49 -4.61
N LEU A 126 -20.34 -12.73 -3.76
CA LEU A 126 -19.09 -13.34 -4.15
C LEU A 126 -19.29 -14.83 -4.45
N ILE A 127 -18.43 -15.42 -5.28
CA ILE A 127 -18.51 -16.88 -5.55
C ILE A 127 -18.33 -17.69 -4.27
N PRO A 128 -19.02 -18.82 -4.11
CA PRO A 128 -19.00 -19.61 -2.87
C PRO A 128 -17.59 -20.01 -2.43
N GLU A 129 -16.72 -20.33 -3.38
CA GLU A 129 -15.34 -20.74 -3.12
C GLU A 129 -14.56 -19.62 -2.42
N LEU A 130 -14.69 -18.36 -2.92
CA LEU A 130 -14.02 -17.21 -2.32
C LEU A 130 -14.62 -16.85 -0.94
N GLN A 131 -15.94 -17.00 -0.77
CA GLN A 131 -16.57 -16.84 0.53
C GLN A 131 -16.02 -17.83 1.57
N GLY A 132 -15.77 -19.08 1.15
CA GLY A 132 -15.20 -20.12 2.01
C GLY A 132 -13.76 -19.82 2.44
N ARG A 133 -13.01 -19.06 1.64
CA ARG A 133 -11.62 -18.66 1.95
C ARG A 133 -11.53 -17.36 2.75
N LEU A 134 -12.60 -16.57 2.79
CA LEU A 134 -12.74 -15.35 3.60
C LEU A 134 -13.88 -15.52 4.63
N PRO A 135 -13.75 -16.47 5.57
CA PRO A 135 -14.85 -16.83 6.46
C PRO A 135 -15.13 -15.79 7.54
N ASN A 136 -14.08 -15.07 7.97
CA ASN A 136 -14.20 -14.07 9.03
C ASN A 136 -14.71 -12.75 8.41
N ARG A 137 -15.85 -12.28 8.91
CA ARG A 137 -16.47 -11.04 8.46
C ARG A 137 -16.54 -10.06 9.61
N VAL A 138 -16.09 -8.85 9.36
CA VAL A 138 -16.13 -7.74 10.31
C VAL A 138 -16.80 -6.55 9.64
N GLU A 139 -17.80 -6.00 10.29
CA GLU A 139 -18.45 -4.77 9.86
C GLU A 139 -17.87 -3.60 10.66
N LEU A 140 -17.35 -2.60 9.95
CA LEU A 140 -16.85 -1.38 10.55
C LEU A 140 -18.03 -0.43 10.80
N LYS A 141 -18.09 0.14 12.00
CA LYS A 141 -19.09 1.15 12.35
C LYS A 141 -18.75 2.50 11.71
N SER A 142 -19.78 3.31 11.48
CA SER A 142 -19.60 4.71 11.12
C SER A 142 -18.84 5.45 12.21
N LEU A 143 -17.99 6.41 11.81
CA LEU A 143 -17.24 7.25 12.75
C LEU A 143 -18.18 8.21 13.49
N GLU A 144 -17.98 8.33 14.80
CA GLU A 144 -18.65 9.32 15.64
C GLU A 144 -17.78 10.59 15.79
N VAL A 145 -18.33 11.65 16.38
CA VAL A 145 -17.60 12.93 16.58
C VAL A 145 -16.29 12.71 17.35
N GLU A 146 -16.33 11.87 18.37
CA GLU A 146 -15.15 11.55 19.19
C GLU A 146 -14.05 10.83 18.40
N ASP A 147 -14.42 10.02 17.42
CA ASP A 147 -13.46 9.34 16.54
C ASP A 147 -12.80 10.34 15.59
N PHE A 148 -13.55 11.31 15.07
CA PHE A 148 -12.98 12.40 14.27
C PHE A 148 -12.01 13.26 15.08
N VAL A 149 -12.32 13.56 16.36
CA VAL A 149 -11.40 14.26 17.26
C VAL A 149 -10.10 13.48 17.42
N LYS A 150 -10.18 12.17 17.68
CA LYS A 150 -8.99 11.31 17.80
C LYS A 150 -8.17 11.31 16.52
N ILE A 151 -8.80 11.17 15.36
CA ILE A 151 -8.11 11.20 14.05
C ILE A 151 -7.38 12.51 13.82
N LEU A 152 -7.90 13.63 14.32
CA LEU A 152 -7.27 14.94 14.22
C LEU A 152 -6.12 15.14 15.20
N THR A 153 -6.03 14.38 16.29
CA THR A 153 -5.10 14.64 17.40
C THR A 153 -4.09 13.54 17.66
N GLU A 154 -4.48 12.26 17.63
CA GLU A 154 -3.64 11.14 18.09
C GLU A 154 -2.58 10.65 17.08
N PRO A 155 -2.82 10.61 15.75
CA PRO A 155 -1.82 10.10 14.82
C PRO A 155 -0.56 10.97 14.78
N ASN A 156 0.62 10.34 14.66
CA ASN A 156 1.91 11.04 14.55
C ASN A 156 1.97 12.02 13.36
N ALA A 157 1.17 11.79 12.33
CA ALA A 157 1.00 12.68 11.18
C ALA A 157 -0.48 13.07 11.05
N SER A 158 -1.06 13.62 12.13
CA SER A 158 -2.44 14.10 12.11
C SER A 158 -2.62 15.24 11.09
N LEU A 159 -3.85 15.41 10.57
CA LEU A 159 -4.14 16.48 9.63
C LEU A 159 -3.80 17.87 10.21
N THR A 160 -4.04 18.09 11.50
CA THR A 160 -3.67 19.33 12.17
C THR A 160 -2.17 19.62 12.10
N LEU A 161 -1.32 18.61 12.30
CA LEU A 161 0.14 18.74 12.17
C LEU A 161 0.56 18.95 10.72
N GLN A 162 -0.08 18.26 9.77
CA GLN A 162 0.20 18.44 8.35
C GLN A 162 -0.12 19.87 7.89
N TYR A 163 -1.28 20.42 8.27
CA TYR A 163 -1.65 21.80 7.92
C TYR A 163 -0.75 22.83 8.60
N LYS A 164 -0.34 22.62 9.87
CA LYS A 164 0.67 23.47 10.54
C LYS A 164 1.98 23.49 9.73
N ALA A 165 2.49 22.31 9.38
CA ALA A 165 3.73 22.21 8.62
C ALA A 165 3.62 22.83 7.22
N LEU A 166 2.48 22.64 6.53
CA LEU A 166 2.23 23.18 5.20
C LEU A 166 2.22 24.72 5.23
N LEU A 167 1.44 25.31 6.13
CA LEU A 167 1.32 26.77 6.23
C LEU A 167 2.59 27.44 6.75
N ALA A 168 3.38 26.74 7.57
CA ALA A 168 4.68 27.23 8.00
C ALA A 168 5.66 27.43 6.82
N THR A 169 5.52 26.68 5.72
CA THR A 169 6.33 26.90 4.51
C THR A 169 6.05 28.24 3.84
N GLU A 170 4.85 28.77 4.02
CA GLU A 170 4.42 30.10 3.53
C GLU A 170 4.62 31.21 4.60
N GLY A 171 5.27 30.87 5.73
CA GLY A 171 5.51 31.81 6.82
C GLY A 171 4.28 32.10 7.68
N VAL A 172 3.24 31.29 7.59
CA VAL A 172 2.03 31.39 8.40
C VAL A 172 2.09 30.37 9.54
N ASP A 173 2.03 30.85 10.76
CA ASP A 173 1.93 30.00 11.95
C ASP A 173 0.47 29.92 12.41
N ILE A 174 -0.05 28.69 12.51
CA ILE A 174 -1.43 28.42 12.94
C ILE A 174 -1.44 27.49 14.13
N ASP A 175 -2.42 27.66 14.99
CA ASP A 175 -2.72 26.74 16.07
C ASP A 175 -4.18 26.30 16.05
N PHE A 176 -4.41 25.04 16.44
CA PHE A 176 -5.73 24.44 16.52
C PHE A 176 -6.11 24.31 17.99
N SER A 177 -7.09 25.11 18.44
CA SER A 177 -7.64 25.01 19.79
C SER A 177 -8.52 23.72 19.92
N GLU A 178 -8.69 23.22 21.13
CA GLU A 178 -9.49 22.02 21.39
C GLU A 178 -10.95 22.18 20.93
N ASP A 179 -11.54 23.34 21.16
CA ASP A 179 -12.89 23.68 20.68
C ASP A 179 -12.96 23.81 19.16
N GLY A 180 -11.92 24.31 18.52
CA GLY A 180 -11.77 24.34 17.06
C GLY A 180 -11.71 22.95 16.46
N ILE A 181 -10.88 22.06 17.02
CA ILE A 181 -10.78 20.64 16.61
C ILE A 181 -12.15 19.96 16.76
N ARG A 182 -12.80 20.16 17.91
CA ARG A 182 -14.13 19.59 18.14
C ARG A 182 -15.15 20.11 17.12
N ARG A 183 -15.12 21.41 16.81
CA ARG A 183 -16.01 21.98 15.81
C ARG A 183 -15.81 21.43 14.40
N VAL A 184 -14.56 21.22 13.98
CA VAL A 184 -14.21 20.55 12.70
C VAL A 184 -14.77 19.12 12.69
N ALA A 185 -14.60 18.38 13.77
CA ALA A 185 -15.13 17.03 13.92
C ALA A 185 -16.67 16.98 13.81
N GLU A 186 -17.37 17.88 14.50
CA GLU A 186 -18.84 18.00 14.44
C GLU A 186 -19.33 18.36 13.03
N CYS A 187 -18.64 19.27 12.34
CA CYS A 187 -18.96 19.61 10.96
C CYS A 187 -18.77 18.41 10.02
N ALA A 188 -17.66 17.69 10.14
CA ALA A 188 -17.38 16.50 9.31
C ALA A 188 -18.43 15.41 9.55
N PHE A 189 -18.78 15.16 10.80
CA PHE A 189 -19.85 14.21 11.17
C PHE A 189 -21.20 14.62 10.59
N ALA A 190 -21.63 15.87 10.80
CA ALA A 190 -22.90 16.37 10.32
C ALA A 190 -23.05 16.35 8.79
N ILE A 191 -21.94 16.55 8.06
CA ILE A 191 -21.92 16.45 6.60
C ILE A 191 -22.04 14.99 6.17
N ASN A 192 -21.33 14.07 6.82
CA ASN A 192 -21.42 12.63 6.53
C ASN A 192 -22.82 12.07 6.80
N GLU A 193 -23.53 12.59 7.82
CA GLU A 193 -24.93 12.21 8.10
C GLU A 193 -25.93 12.75 7.05
N LYS A 194 -25.67 13.92 6.49
CA LYS A 194 -26.57 14.58 5.54
C LYS A 194 -26.30 14.25 4.07
N SER A 195 -25.11 13.78 3.77
CA SER A 195 -24.66 13.46 2.42
C SER A 195 -24.06 12.06 2.37
N GLU A 196 -23.35 11.73 1.30
CA GLU A 196 -22.62 10.48 1.20
C GLU A 196 -21.56 10.38 2.31
N ASN A 197 -21.59 9.30 3.08
CA ASN A 197 -20.61 9.04 4.13
C ASN A 197 -19.30 8.57 3.51
N ILE A 198 -18.30 9.44 3.49
CA ILE A 198 -16.94 9.15 3.01
C ILE A 198 -15.93 8.94 4.15
N GLY A 199 -16.43 8.71 5.36
CA GLY A 199 -15.61 8.45 6.54
C GLY A 199 -14.67 9.59 6.89
N ALA A 200 -13.46 9.24 7.30
CA ALA A 200 -12.42 10.19 7.72
C ALA A 200 -11.94 11.15 6.60
N ARG A 201 -12.13 10.79 5.32
CA ARG A 201 -11.81 11.68 4.19
C ARG A 201 -12.57 13.00 4.25
N ARG A 202 -13.72 13.02 4.94
CA ARG A 202 -14.51 14.24 5.16
C ARG A 202 -13.72 15.33 5.90
N LEU A 203 -12.81 14.95 6.78
CA LEU A 203 -11.96 15.92 7.49
C LEU A 203 -11.12 16.77 6.54
N GLN A 204 -10.53 16.17 5.51
CA GLN A 204 -9.79 16.94 4.49
C GLN A 204 -10.68 17.98 3.82
N THR A 205 -11.87 17.56 3.34
CA THR A 205 -12.82 18.47 2.67
C THR A 205 -13.36 19.59 3.56
N VAL A 206 -13.34 19.41 4.88
CA VAL A 206 -13.80 20.44 5.83
C VAL A 206 -12.68 21.40 6.19
N MET A 207 -11.43 20.97 6.11
CA MET A 207 -10.25 21.77 6.44
C MET A 207 -9.67 22.53 5.24
N GLU A 208 -10.02 22.15 4.00
CA GLU A 208 -9.76 22.92 2.77
C GLU A 208 -10.69 24.12 2.63
#